data_58dd73fa1a893ca0f97965ff054763ac
#
_entry.id   58dd73fa1a893ca0f97965ff054763ac
#
_cell.length_a   1.000
_cell.length_b   1.000
_cell.length_c   1.000
_cell.angle_alpha   90.00
_cell.angle_beta   90.00
_cell.angle_gamma   90.00
#
_symmetry.space_group_name_H-M   'P 1'
#
loop_
_entity.id
_entity.type
_entity.pdbx_description
1 polymer ?
#
loop_
_entity_poly.entity_id
_entity_poly.type
_entity_poly.pdbx_seq_one_letter_code
_entity_poly.pdbx_strand_id
1 'polypeptide(L)'
;MSEITADLQLDVTDLVCPHTFVKTKVYLEELDDGQILSVRLNDGEPIQNVPRSLKDEGHQVLEIRDNGDGTFTLFVKKVGD
;
A
#
# COMPACT_ATOMS: atom_id res chain seq x y z
N MET A 1 10.14 -10.98 -17.55
CA MET A 1 9.37 -10.88 -16.30
C MET A 1 9.49 -9.50 -15.72
N SER A 2 8.38 -8.91 -15.45
CA SER A 2 8.41 -7.58 -14.85
C SER A 2 8.31 -7.72 -13.33
N GLU A 3 9.22 -7.10 -12.63
CA GLU A 3 9.14 -6.97 -11.18
C GLU A 3 8.79 -5.54 -10.87
N ILE A 4 7.89 -5.36 -9.91
CA ILE A 4 7.54 -4.05 -9.45
C ILE A 4 8.59 -3.63 -8.44
N THR A 5 9.26 -2.52 -8.71
CA THR A 5 10.25 -1.97 -7.79
C THR A 5 9.64 -0.77 -7.08
N ALA A 6 9.54 -0.86 -5.77
CA ALA A 6 8.99 0.22 -4.98
C ALA A 6 10.04 1.29 -4.72
N ASP A 7 9.64 2.54 -4.86
CA ASP A 7 10.50 3.68 -4.53
C ASP A 7 10.60 3.89 -3.03
N LEU A 8 9.57 3.47 -2.30
CA LEU A 8 9.53 3.58 -0.85
C LEU A 8 8.84 2.34 -0.29
N GLN A 9 9.29 1.88 0.86
CA GLN A 9 8.72 0.71 1.53
C GLN A 9 8.18 1.10 2.89
N LEU A 10 7.03 0.55 3.24
CA LEU A 10 6.35 0.83 4.50
C LEU A 10 5.83 -0.47 5.10
N ASP A 11 6.05 -0.64 6.40
CA ASP A 11 5.53 -1.78 7.15
C ASP A 11 4.55 -1.26 8.19
N VAL A 12 3.29 -1.67 8.10
CA VAL A 12 2.23 -1.26 9.03
C VAL A 12 1.62 -2.47 9.74
N THR A 13 2.36 -3.57 9.80
CA THR A 13 1.86 -4.80 10.42
C THR A 13 1.64 -4.66 11.91
N ASP A 14 2.27 -3.69 12.56
CA ASP A 14 2.08 -3.40 13.98
C ASP A 14 0.98 -2.38 14.26
N LEU A 15 0.31 -1.91 13.22
CA LEU A 15 -0.78 -0.94 13.35
C LEU A 15 -2.13 -1.60 13.12
N VAL A 16 -3.18 -0.94 13.62
CA VAL A 16 -4.56 -1.37 13.37
C VAL A 16 -5.29 -0.30 12.57
N CYS A 17 -6.36 -0.71 11.87
CA CYS A 17 -7.21 0.24 11.16
C CYS A 17 -7.87 1.19 12.16
N PRO A 18 -8.00 2.48 11.84
CA PRO A 18 -7.69 3.11 10.54
C PRO A 18 -6.26 3.61 10.41
N HIS A 19 -5.40 3.36 11.40
CA HIS A 19 -4.04 3.90 11.41
C HIS A 19 -3.21 3.38 10.24
N THR A 20 -3.43 2.14 9.80
CA THR A 20 -2.74 1.58 8.65
C THR A 20 -2.96 2.42 7.41
N PHE A 21 -4.19 2.79 7.14
CA PHE A 21 -4.52 3.59 5.97
C PHE A 21 -3.96 5.00 6.09
N VAL A 22 -4.10 5.62 7.26
CA VAL A 22 -3.64 6.99 7.48
C VAL A 22 -2.14 7.08 7.24
N LYS A 23 -1.37 6.15 7.80
CA LYS A 23 0.07 6.14 7.62
C LYS A 23 0.46 5.89 6.16
N THR A 24 -0.23 4.99 5.50
CA THR A 24 -0.01 4.71 4.08
C THR A 24 -0.25 5.96 3.25
N LYS A 25 -1.33 6.67 3.54
CA LYS A 25 -1.66 7.90 2.82
C LYS A 25 -0.59 8.98 3.02
N VAL A 26 -0.11 9.15 4.24
CA VAL A 26 0.95 10.12 4.54
C VAL A 26 2.20 9.81 3.72
N TYR A 27 2.60 8.55 3.66
CA TYR A 27 3.77 8.15 2.89
C TYR A 27 3.57 8.37 1.39
N LEU A 28 2.36 8.11 0.89
CA LEU A 28 2.05 8.37 -0.52
C LEU A 28 2.16 9.86 -0.86
N GLU A 29 1.78 10.72 0.07
CA GLU A 29 1.86 12.16 -0.16
C GLU A 29 3.30 12.65 -0.28
N GLU A 30 4.25 11.91 0.25
CA GLU A 30 5.67 12.25 0.14
C GLU A 30 6.27 11.79 -1.19
N LEU A 31 5.56 10.96 -1.95
CA LEU A 31 6.04 10.49 -3.24
C LEU A 31 5.62 11.42 -4.36
N ASP A 32 6.38 11.38 -5.45
CA ASP A 32 6.03 12.08 -6.67
C ASP A 32 5.09 11.21 -7.52
N ASP A 33 4.41 11.84 -8.45
CA ASP A 33 3.52 11.14 -9.35
C ASP A 33 4.24 10.03 -10.09
N GLY A 34 3.66 8.85 -10.12
CA GLY A 34 4.22 7.71 -10.80
C GLY A 34 5.17 6.88 -9.96
N GLN A 35 5.51 7.33 -8.77
CA GLN A 35 6.34 6.55 -7.86
C GLN A 35 5.49 5.48 -7.17
N ILE A 36 6.15 4.43 -6.72
CA ILE A 36 5.48 3.24 -6.19
C ILE A 36 5.83 3.06 -4.73
N LEU A 37 4.80 2.83 -3.92
CA LEU A 37 4.94 2.52 -2.50
C LEU A 37 4.63 1.06 -2.27
N SER A 38 5.52 0.38 -1.55
CA SER A 38 5.29 -0.99 -1.10
C SER A 38 4.85 -0.94 0.35
N VAL A 39 3.70 -1.52 0.65
CA VAL A 39 3.13 -1.51 2.00
C VAL A 39 2.92 -2.94 2.45
N ARG A 40 3.50 -3.30 3.58
CA ARG A 40 3.29 -4.61 4.18
C ARG A 40 2.15 -4.53 5.17
N LEU A 41 1.14 -5.35 4.96
CA LEU A 41 -0.12 -5.35 5.71
C LEU A 41 -0.40 -6.71 6.30
N ASN A 42 -1.12 -6.73 7.42
CA ASN A 42 -1.64 -7.97 7.96
C ASN A 42 -2.84 -8.46 7.17
N ASP A 43 -3.07 -9.77 7.20
CA ASP A 43 -4.30 -10.37 6.69
C ASP A 43 -5.51 -9.84 7.48
N GLY A 44 -6.68 -9.96 6.89
CA GLY A 44 -7.93 -9.52 7.52
C GLY A 44 -8.32 -8.13 7.06
N GLU A 45 -8.73 -7.28 8.01
CA GLU A 45 -9.24 -5.95 7.67
C GLU A 45 -8.26 -5.07 6.91
N PRO A 46 -6.97 -4.99 7.30
CA PRO A 46 -6.06 -4.10 6.60
C PRO A 46 -5.93 -4.40 5.10
N ILE A 47 -5.77 -5.69 4.75
CA ILE A 47 -5.60 -6.04 3.35
C ILE A 47 -6.89 -5.87 2.54
N GLN A 48 -8.03 -5.89 3.20
CA GLN A 48 -9.31 -5.66 2.55
C GLN A 48 -9.62 -4.18 2.39
N ASN A 49 -9.31 -3.39 3.40
CA ASN A 49 -9.73 -1.99 3.47
C ASN A 49 -8.72 -1.02 2.87
N VAL A 50 -7.43 -1.23 3.08
CA VAL A 50 -6.41 -0.28 2.63
C VAL A 50 -6.37 -0.17 1.10
N PRO A 51 -6.30 -1.27 0.33
CA PRO A 51 -6.31 -1.15 -1.12
C PRO A 51 -7.55 -0.46 -1.64
N ARG A 52 -8.70 -0.78 -1.06
CA ARG A 52 -9.96 -0.18 -1.45
C ARG A 52 -9.97 1.32 -1.21
N SER A 53 -9.52 1.73 -0.03
CA SER A 53 -9.46 3.15 0.32
C SER A 53 -8.50 3.91 -0.57
N LEU A 54 -7.38 3.29 -0.94
CA LEU A 54 -6.43 3.92 -1.84
C LEU A 54 -7.02 4.13 -3.24
N LYS A 55 -7.80 3.17 -3.72
CA LYS A 55 -8.49 3.33 -4.99
C LYS A 55 -9.51 4.47 -4.93
N ASP A 56 -10.20 4.58 -3.81
CA ASP A 56 -11.17 5.67 -3.60
C ASP A 56 -10.51 7.03 -3.61
N GLU A 57 -9.24 7.08 -3.16
CA GLU A 57 -8.45 8.31 -3.19
C GLU A 57 -7.85 8.61 -4.56
N GLY A 58 -8.04 7.72 -5.52
CA GLY A 58 -7.55 7.92 -6.88
C GLY A 58 -6.20 7.30 -7.19
N HIS A 59 -5.62 6.60 -6.25
CA HIS A 59 -4.33 5.93 -6.48
C HIS A 59 -4.55 4.59 -7.18
N GLN A 60 -3.50 4.11 -7.84
CA GLN A 60 -3.56 2.86 -8.58
C GLN A 60 -2.92 1.73 -7.78
N VAL A 61 -3.70 0.71 -7.45
CA VAL A 61 -3.19 -0.51 -6.83
C VAL A 61 -2.66 -1.40 -7.94
N LEU A 62 -1.36 -1.68 -7.91
CA LEU A 62 -0.69 -2.45 -8.96
C LEU A 62 -0.72 -3.93 -8.70
N GLU A 63 -0.42 -4.34 -7.47
CA GLU A 63 -0.33 -5.75 -7.14
C GLU A 63 -0.50 -5.94 -5.64
N ILE A 64 -1.05 -7.10 -5.27
CA ILE A 64 -1.11 -7.54 -3.89
C ILE A 64 -0.48 -8.92 -3.85
N ARG A 65 0.57 -9.10 -3.05
CA ARG A 65 1.26 -10.38 -2.91
C ARG A 65 1.02 -10.97 -1.53
N ASP A 66 0.75 -12.26 -1.52
CA ASP A 66 0.68 -13.04 -0.28
C ASP A 66 2.12 -13.44 0.09
N ASN A 67 2.56 -13.03 1.26
CA ASN A 67 3.92 -13.31 1.73
C ASN A 67 4.06 -14.69 2.36
N GLY A 68 2.93 -15.38 2.60
CA GLY A 68 2.94 -16.72 3.14
C GLY A 68 3.10 -16.81 4.65
N ASP A 69 3.16 -15.67 5.34
CA ASP A 69 3.36 -15.62 6.80
C ASP A 69 2.22 -14.89 7.52
N GLY A 70 1.07 -14.75 6.86
CA GLY A 70 -0.06 -14.01 7.40
C GLY A 70 -0.02 -12.53 7.09
N THR A 71 0.91 -12.11 6.24
CA THR A 71 1.00 -10.72 5.79
C THR A 71 0.94 -10.65 4.27
N PHE A 72 0.67 -9.45 3.77
CA PHE A 72 0.60 -9.18 2.34
C PHE A 72 1.43 -7.96 2.01
N THR A 73 1.97 -7.93 0.81
CA THR A 73 2.67 -6.76 0.29
C THR A 73 1.81 -6.12 -0.79
N LEU A 74 1.46 -4.87 -0.57
CA LEU A 74 0.64 -4.09 -1.49
C LEU A 74 1.54 -3.12 -2.24
N PHE A 75 1.45 -3.13 -3.57
CA PHE A 75 2.17 -2.17 -4.40
C PHE A 75 1.15 -1.16 -4.93
N VAL A 76 1.35 0.09 -4.59
CA VAL A 76 0.46 1.17 -5.01
C VAL A 76 1.26 2.27 -5.69
N LYS A 77 0.76 2.72 -6.82
CA LYS A 77 1.36 3.80 -7.58
C LYS A 77 0.68 5.10 -7.21
N LYS A 78 1.48 6.11 -6.86
CA LYS A 78 0.92 7.42 -6.58
C LYS A 78 0.40 8.05 -7.86
N VAL A 79 -0.85 8.45 -7.81
CA VAL A 79 -1.48 9.19 -8.90
C VAL A 79 -1.79 10.58 -8.36
N GLY A 80 -1.13 11.57 -8.93
CA GLY A 80 -1.40 12.95 -8.57
C GLY A 80 -2.51 13.53 -9.42
N ASP A 81 -2.99 14.67 -9.03
CA ASP A 81 -4.01 15.37 -9.79
C ASP A 81 -3.40 16.25 -10.87
#